data_6a6930b2850ec9c03689d03eda615dbb
#
_entry.id   6a6930b2850ec9c03689d03eda615dbb
#
_cell.length_a   1.000
_cell.length_b   1.000
_cell.length_c   1.000
_cell.angle_alpha   90.00
_cell.angle_beta   90.00
_cell.angle_gamma   90.00
#
_symmetry.space_group_name_H-M   'P 1'
#
loop_
_entity.id
_entity.type
_entity.pdbx_description
1 polymer ?
#
loop_
_entity_poly.entity_id
_entity_poly.type
_entity_poly.pdbx_seq_one_letter_code
_entity_poly.pdbx_strand_id
1 'polypeptide(L)'
;TVADDAHALRLAPKGDGEVMVYGVVFERSAPGVIVDQLGIPGMRGNILLNWRERPWRLQLQRRSPDLVILAYGTNAVGDDHEPISRFRAGWRQALERVRAAAPAAACLIIGTTDRPTKPDEAGNRSHRPRIDLVNQAQREVAAEYGCGFWDAFAAMGGRGSMLRWVEAGLAGGDHVHLTRAGYELKGDRLMAALLAGYGAGDLLRAR
;
A
#
# COMPACT_ATOMS: atom_id res chain seq x y z
N THR A 1 -27.73 14.75 6.27
CA THR A 1 -27.59 14.70 4.81
C THR A 1 -27.76 16.10 4.26
N VAL A 2 -26.88 16.50 3.34
CA VAL A 2 -26.94 17.81 2.64
C VAL A 2 -27.08 17.54 1.13
N ALA A 3 -27.48 18.55 0.36
CA ALA A 3 -27.58 18.40 -1.09
C ALA A 3 -26.21 18.02 -1.70
N ASP A 4 -26.19 17.39 -2.88
CA ASP A 4 -24.95 17.08 -3.60
C ASP A 4 -24.48 18.32 -4.38
N ASP A 5 -23.84 19.26 -3.67
CA ASP A 5 -23.37 20.55 -4.17
C ASP A 5 -22.07 20.96 -3.43
N ALA A 6 -21.54 22.12 -3.71
CA ALA A 6 -20.41 22.68 -2.99
C ALA A 6 -20.81 23.09 -1.57
N HIS A 7 -20.08 22.60 -0.58
CA HIS A 7 -20.35 22.88 0.83
C HIS A 7 -19.15 23.49 1.54
N ALA A 8 -19.41 24.41 2.46
CA ALA A 8 -18.44 24.88 3.43
C ALA A 8 -18.79 24.38 4.82
N LEU A 9 -17.86 23.67 5.47
CA LEU A 9 -17.99 23.24 6.86
C LEU A 9 -17.15 24.12 7.76
N ARG A 10 -17.78 24.69 8.80
CA ARG A 10 -17.06 25.42 9.84
C ARG A 10 -17.21 24.68 11.16
N LEU A 11 -16.10 24.27 11.75
CA LEU A 11 -16.02 23.74 13.11
C LEU A 11 -15.55 24.86 14.04
N ALA A 12 -16.36 25.22 15.03
CA ALA A 12 -16.03 26.28 16.00
C ALA A 12 -16.24 25.74 17.41
N PRO A 13 -15.17 25.51 18.20
CA PRO A 13 -15.32 25.18 19.62
C PRO A 13 -15.95 26.36 20.37
N LYS A 14 -16.82 26.06 21.34
CA LYS A 14 -17.52 27.07 22.13
C LYS A 14 -16.68 27.66 23.26
N GLY A 15 -15.53 27.05 23.57
CA GLY A 15 -14.66 27.50 24.67
C GLY A 15 -15.12 27.02 26.07
N ASP A 16 -16.03 26.09 26.12
CA ASP A 16 -16.63 25.55 27.35
C ASP A 16 -16.00 24.22 27.80
N GLY A 17 -14.92 23.80 27.17
CA GLY A 17 -14.18 22.57 27.49
C GLY A 17 -13.19 22.17 26.41
N GLU A 18 -12.50 21.05 26.62
CA GLU A 18 -11.57 20.48 25.67
C GLU A 18 -12.31 19.70 24.58
N VAL A 19 -12.04 20.05 23.31
CA VAL A 19 -12.64 19.38 22.16
C VAL A 19 -11.55 18.72 21.32
N MET A 20 -11.64 17.39 21.14
CA MET A 20 -10.78 16.64 20.24
C MET A 20 -11.51 16.33 18.93
N VAL A 21 -11.01 16.86 17.81
CA VAL A 21 -11.51 16.57 16.47
C VAL A 21 -10.51 15.67 15.75
N TYR A 22 -10.91 14.45 15.41
CA TYR A 22 -10.06 13.46 14.73
C TYR A 22 -10.12 13.58 13.21
N GLY A 23 -11.14 14.22 12.67
CA GLY A 23 -11.33 14.39 11.24
C GLY A 23 -12.79 14.65 10.88
N VAL A 24 -13.01 14.90 9.61
CA VAL A 24 -14.34 15.03 9.01
C VAL A 24 -14.36 14.17 7.75
N VAL A 25 -15.45 13.46 7.54
CA VAL A 25 -15.67 12.60 6.38
C VAL A 25 -16.84 13.18 5.57
N PHE A 26 -16.60 13.38 4.29
CA PHE A 26 -17.62 13.77 3.31
C PHE A 26 -17.78 12.65 2.30
N GLU A 27 -18.98 12.11 2.20
CA GLU A 27 -19.28 11.03 1.27
C GLU A 27 -20.59 11.33 0.52
N ARG A 28 -20.63 10.94 -0.75
CA ARG A 28 -21.84 10.97 -1.54
C ARG A 28 -22.70 9.75 -1.23
N SER A 29 -24.03 9.92 -1.21
CA SER A 29 -24.97 8.81 -1.10
C SER A 29 -25.22 8.07 -2.43
N ALA A 30 -24.31 8.21 -3.39
CA ALA A 30 -24.38 7.55 -4.69
C ALA A 30 -23.59 6.24 -4.68
N PRO A 31 -23.97 5.23 -5.48
CA PRO A 31 -23.15 4.05 -5.71
C PRO A 31 -21.77 4.44 -6.24
N GLY A 32 -20.71 3.79 -5.75
CA GLY A 32 -19.35 4.11 -6.17
C GLY A 32 -18.29 3.40 -5.33
N VAL A 33 -17.04 3.79 -5.53
CA VAL A 33 -15.90 3.29 -4.79
C VAL A 33 -15.38 4.39 -3.87
N ILE A 34 -15.18 4.06 -2.60
CA ILE A 34 -14.55 4.93 -1.61
C ILE A 34 -13.12 4.43 -1.40
N VAL A 35 -12.14 5.33 -1.49
CA VAL A 35 -10.73 5.01 -1.26
C VAL A 35 -10.23 5.82 -0.07
N ASP A 36 -9.94 5.13 1.02
CA ASP A 36 -9.29 5.72 2.19
C ASP A 36 -7.77 5.51 2.10
N GLN A 37 -7.00 6.57 2.14
CA GLN A 37 -5.55 6.49 2.16
C GLN A 37 -5.02 6.72 3.57
N LEU A 38 -4.44 5.67 4.17
CA LEU A 38 -3.88 5.68 5.52
C LEU A 38 -2.35 5.55 5.52
N GLY A 39 -1.72 5.67 4.35
CA GLY A 39 -0.28 5.56 4.19
C GLY A 39 0.48 6.69 4.86
N ILE A 40 1.56 6.36 5.58
CA ILE A 40 2.49 7.33 6.17
C ILE A 40 3.79 7.27 5.36
N PRO A 41 4.23 8.38 4.75
CA PRO A 41 5.49 8.40 4.00
C PRO A 41 6.68 7.94 4.84
N GLY A 42 7.60 7.19 4.23
CA GLY A 42 8.80 6.71 4.88
C GLY A 42 8.63 5.49 5.80
N MET A 43 7.41 5.05 6.07
CA MET A 43 7.15 3.95 6.99
C MET A 43 7.33 2.56 6.35
N ARG A 44 7.48 1.55 7.21
CA ARG A 44 7.53 0.12 6.88
C ARG A 44 6.24 -0.56 7.30
N GLY A 45 5.96 -1.76 6.80
CA GLY A 45 4.72 -2.49 7.10
C GLY A 45 4.46 -2.72 8.60
N ASN A 46 5.50 -2.79 9.41
CA ASN A 46 5.38 -2.93 10.86
C ASN A 46 4.88 -1.67 11.58
N ILE A 47 4.70 -0.52 10.89
CA ILE A 47 4.07 0.67 11.49
C ILE A 47 2.68 0.36 12.04
N LEU A 48 1.96 -0.57 11.42
CA LEU A 48 0.66 -1.01 11.88
C LEU A 48 0.69 -1.54 13.32
N LEU A 49 1.82 -2.05 13.77
CA LEU A 49 2.01 -2.60 15.11
C LEU A 49 2.24 -1.51 16.17
N ASN A 50 2.67 -0.33 15.76
CA ASN A 50 2.95 0.80 16.64
C ASN A 50 1.69 1.59 17.05
N TRP A 51 0.60 1.44 16.32
CA TRP A 51 -0.64 2.11 16.65
C TRP A 51 -1.35 1.41 17.81
N ARG A 52 -2.04 2.18 18.64
CA ARG A 52 -2.88 1.62 19.69
C ARG A 52 -3.96 0.75 19.06
N GLU A 53 -4.00 -0.52 19.44
CA GLU A 53 -4.82 -1.53 18.78
C GLU A 53 -6.31 -1.20 18.81
N ARG A 54 -6.86 -0.87 19.98
CA ARG A 54 -8.30 -0.62 20.14
C ARG A 54 -8.82 0.54 19.29
N PRO A 55 -8.23 1.76 19.32
CA PRO A 55 -8.67 2.85 18.45
C PRO A 55 -8.54 2.51 16.97
N TRP A 56 -7.42 1.92 16.56
CA TRP A 56 -7.18 1.53 15.18
C TRP A 56 -8.22 0.53 14.68
N ARG A 57 -8.48 -0.53 15.46
CA ARG A 57 -9.50 -1.54 15.15
C ARG A 57 -10.89 -0.93 15.02
N LEU A 58 -11.29 -0.09 15.98
CA LEU A 58 -12.60 0.56 15.94
C LEU A 58 -12.77 1.46 14.72
N GLN A 59 -11.73 2.19 14.30
CA GLN A 59 -11.81 3.02 13.10
C GLN A 59 -11.91 2.17 11.84
N LEU A 60 -11.12 1.10 11.73
CA LEU A 60 -11.19 0.20 10.58
C LEU A 60 -12.56 -0.51 10.50
N GLN A 61 -13.11 -0.96 11.64
CA GLN A 61 -14.45 -1.54 11.72
C GLN A 61 -15.54 -0.54 11.29
N ARG A 62 -15.44 0.73 11.69
CA ARG A 62 -16.38 1.79 11.27
C ARG A 62 -16.34 2.03 9.76
N ARG A 63 -15.17 1.92 9.14
CA ARG A 63 -15.03 2.05 7.68
C ARG A 63 -15.54 0.81 6.95
N SER A 64 -15.53 -0.35 7.61
CA SER A 64 -15.99 -1.63 7.04
C SER A 64 -15.49 -1.87 5.61
N PRO A 65 -14.17 -1.88 5.39
CA PRO A 65 -13.63 -1.96 4.04
C PRO A 65 -13.93 -3.32 3.41
N ASP A 66 -14.22 -3.33 2.11
CA ASP A 66 -14.31 -4.55 1.30
C ASP A 66 -12.93 -5.07 0.90
N LEU A 67 -11.95 -4.17 0.79
CA LEU A 67 -10.57 -4.48 0.43
C LEU A 67 -9.58 -3.66 1.26
N VAL A 68 -8.57 -4.32 1.83
CA VAL A 68 -7.42 -3.69 2.47
C VAL A 68 -6.18 -3.91 1.62
N ILE A 69 -5.57 -2.82 1.15
CA ILE A 69 -4.34 -2.85 0.36
C ILE A 69 -3.15 -2.43 1.23
N LEU A 70 -2.13 -3.28 1.31
CA LEU A 70 -0.89 -3.01 2.03
C LEU A 70 0.26 -2.78 1.03
N ALA A 71 0.64 -1.53 0.83
CA ALA A 71 1.67 -1.10 -0.12
C ALA A 71 2.95 -0.65 0.62
N TYR A 72 3.64 -1.60 1.23
CA TYR A 72 4.90 -1.38 1.94
C TYR A 72 5.99 -2.31 1.39
N GLY A 73 7.26 -1.96 1.61
CA GLY A 73 8.39 -2.80 1.20
C GLY A 73 9.58 -1.98 0.72
N THR A 74 9.34 -0.94 -0.07
CA THR A 74 10.41 -0.10 -0.66
C THR A 74 11.38 0.45 0.39
N ASN A 75 10.90 0.85 1.57
CA ASN A 75 11.79 1.31 2.65
C ASN A 75 12.56 0.15 3.30
N ALA A 76 11.95 -1.03 3.43
CA ALA A 76 12.59 -2.21 3.99
C ALA A 76 13.69 -2.80 3.09
N VAL A 77 13.65 -2.50 1.78
CA VAL A 77 14.72 -2.86 0.85
C VAL A 77 16.05 -2.18 1.21
N GLY A 78 16.01 -1.03 1.90
CA GLY A 78 17.21 -0.35 2.38
C GLY A 78 17.82 -0.89 3.67
N ASP A 79 17.16 -1.83 4.34
CA ASP A 79 17.55 -2.34 5.67
C ASP A 79 18.42 -3.60 5.54
N ASP A 80 19.58 -3.48 4.92
CA ASP A 80 20.44 -4.63 4.56
C ASP A 80 20.87 -5.47 5.78
N HIS A 81 20.84 -4.89 7.00
CA HIS A 81 21.21 -5.55 8.25
C HIS A 81 20.03 -6.23 8.97
N GLU A 82 18.78 -5.97 8.55
CA GLU A 82 17.63 -6.62 9.19
C GLU A 82 17.45 -8.04 8.64
N PRO A 83 17.42 -9.08 9.49
CA PRO A 83 17.13 -10.44 9.04
C PRO A 83 15.77 -10.52 8.35
N ILE A 84 15.69 -11.19 7.21
CA ILE A 84 14.43 -11.34 6.47
C ILE A 84 13.37 -12.11 7.26
N SER A 85 13.78 -12.96 8.19
CA SER A 85 12.88 -13.65 9.12
C SER A 85 12.13 -12.67 10.03
N ARG A 86 12.80 -11.60 10.50
CA ARG A 86 12.18 -10.55 11.31
C ARG A 86 11.20 -9.72 10.48
N PHE A 87 11.58 -9.37 9.26
CA PHE A 87 10.69 -8.70 8.31
C PHE A 87 9.42 -9.54 8.08
N ARG A 88 9.57 -10.85 7.81
CA ARG A 88 8.46 -11.78 7.62
C ARG A 88 7.57 -11.88 8.86
N ALA A 89 8.15 -11.98 10.05
CA ALA A 89 7.39 -12.03 11.30
C ALA A 89 6.58 -10.75 11.53
N GLY A 90 7.13 -9.56 11.24
CA GLY A 90 6.41 -8.30 11.32
C GLY A 90 5.21 -8.22 10.36
N TRP A 91 5.34 -8.77 9.15
CA TRP A 91 4.23 -8.85 8.19
C TRP A 91 3.11 -9.79 8.65
N ARG A 92 3.44 -10.95 9.23
CA ARG A 92 2.45 -11.87 9.83
C ARG A 92 1.63 -11.15 10.90
N GLN A 93 2.30 -10.52 11.86
CA GLN A 93 1.62 -9.77 12.91
C GLN A 93 0.75 -8.62 12.37
N ALA A 94 1.23 -7.92 11.35
CA ALA A 94 0.43 -6.86 10.69
C ALA A 94 -0.84 -7.43 10.04
N LEU A 95 -0.74 -8.55 9.35
CA LEU A 95 -1.91 -9.19 8.72
C LEU A 95 -2.87 -9.81 9.74
N GLU A 96 -2.37 -10.43 10.82
CA GLU A 96 -3.20 -10.88 11.94
C GLU A 96 -4.05 -9.74 12.50
N ARG A 97 -3.41 -8.58 12.69
CA ARG A 97 -4.08 -7.39 13.18
C ARG A 97 -5.14 -6.87 12.21
N VAL A 98 -4.84 -6.86 10.91
CA VAL A 98 -5.81 -6.48 9.86
C VAL A 98 -6.99 -7.45 9.85
N ARG A 99 -6.73 -8.76 9.86
CA ARG A 99 -7.77 -9.80 9.88
C ARG A 99 -8.66 -9.72 11.10
N ALA A 100 -8.08 -9.46 12.28
CA ALA A 100 -8.85 -9.27 13.51
C ALA A 100 -9.76 -8.02 13.46
N ALA A 101 -9.37 -6.98 12.75
CA ALA A 101 -10.12 -5.73 12.64
C ALA A 101 -11.15 -5.75 11.50
N ALA A 102 -10.85 -6.40 10.38
CA ALA A 102 -11.70 -6.48 9.18
C ALA A 102 -11.72 -7.92 8.61
N PRO A 103 -12.35 -8.88 9.32
CA PRO A 103 -12.30 -10.30 8.95
C PRO A 103 -12.96 -10.62 7.60
N ALA A 104 -13.96 -9.82 7.19
CA ALA A 104 -14.67 -10.00 5.92
C ALA A 104 -13.95 -9.33 4.73
N ALA A 105 -13.01 -8.43 4.98
CA ALA A 105 -12.30 -7.73 3.91
C ALA A 105 -11.39 -8.67 3.12
N ALA A 106 -11.38 -8.53 1.80
CA ALA A 106 -10.28 -9.05 0.99
C ALA A 106 -8.98 -8.29 1.35
N CYS A 107 -7.82 -8.90 1.10
CA CYS A 107 -6.55 -8.23 1.28
C CYS A 107 -5.64 -8.41 0.06
N LEU A 108 -4.86 -7.37 -0.22
CA LEU A 108 -3.86 -7.32 -1.28
C LEU A 108 -2.55 -6.77 -0.74
N ILE A 109 -1.47 -7.46 -0.97
CA ILE A 109 -0.12 -6.93 -0.74
C ILE A 109 0.45 -6.47 -2.08
N ILE A 110 0.90 -5.22 -2.14
CA ILE A 110 1.66 -4.70 -3.26
C ILE A 110 3.14 -4.86 -2.94
N GLY A 111 3.84 -5.63 -3.75
CA GLY A 111 5.27 -5.84 -3.64
C GLY A 111 6.08 -4.55 -3.85
N THR A 112 7.37 -4.58 -3.46
CA THR A 112 8.24 -3.43 -3.62
C THR A 112 8.57 -3.17 -5.10
N THR A 113 8.89 -1.93 -5.42
CA THR A 113 9.41 -1.51 -6.72
C THR A 113 10.91 -1.86 -6.85
N ASP A 114 11.46 -1.75 -8.06
CA ASP A 114 12.91 -1.76 -8.23
C ASP A 114 13.53 -0.57 -7.48
N ARG A 115 14.63 -0.82 -6.79
CA ARG A 115 15.41 0.17 -6.05
C ARG A 115 16.88 -0.24 -6.08
N PRO A 116 17.67 0.27 -7.03
CA PRO A 116 19.06 -0.12 -7.18
C PRO A 116 19.90 0.27 -5.97
N THR A 117 21.13 -0.25 -5.92
CA THR A 117 22.15 0.18 -4.94
C THR A 117 22.48 1.65 -5.11
N LYS A 118 23.16 2.23 -4.11
CA LYS A 118 23.86 3.50 -4.31
C LYS A 118 24.88 3.33 -5.43
N PRO A 119 25.26 4.40 -6.14
CA PRO A 119 26.30 4.31 -7.15
C PRO A 119 27.63 3.86 -6.53
N ASP A 120 28.38 3.06 -7.27
CA ASP A 120 29.78 2.76 -6.97
C ASP A 120 30.70 3.95 -7.33
N GLU A 121 32.01 3.80 -7.17
CA GLU A 121 32.99 4.84 -7.47
C GLU A 121 32.99 5.26 -8.95
N ALA A 122 32.56 4.36 -9.86
CA ALA A 122 32.41 4.63 -11.30
C ALA A 122 31.00 5.19 -11.64
N GLY A 123 30.14 5.39 -10.64
CA GLY A 123 28.79 5.90 -10.84
C GLY A 123 27.75 4.83 -11.23
N ASN A 124 28.14 3.55 -11.30
CA ASN A 124 27.23 2.48 -11.69
C ASN A 124 26.33 2.06 -10.54
N ARG A 125 25.10 1.70 -10.86
CA ARG A 125 24.12 1.16 -9.92
C ARG A 125 23.79 -0.29 -10.27
N SER A 126 23.71 -1.13 -9.27
CA SER A 126 23.42 -2.55 -9.42
C SER A 126 22.07 -2.92 -8.83
N HIS A 127 21.56 -4.08 -9.21
CA HIS A 127 20.41 -4.68 -8.54
C HIS A 127 20.70 -4.91 -7.06
N ARG A 128 19.77 -4.57 -6.20
CA ARG A 128 19.84 -4.84 -4.76
C ARG A 128 19.19 -6.19 -4.44
N PRO A 129 19.98 -7.21 -4.03
CA PRO A 129 19.44 -8.57 -3.79
C PRO A 129 18.32 -8.61 -2.76
N ARG A 130 18.28 -7.66 -1.83
CA ARG A 130 17.23 -7.56 -0.82
C ARG A 130 15.84 -7.32 -1.41
N ILE A 131 15.72 -6.79 -2.61
CA ILE A 131 14.42 -6.66 -3.32
C ILE A 131 13.79 -8.04 -3.50
N ASP A 132 14.59 -9.00 -3.96
CA ASP A 132 14.12 -10.37 -4.22
C ASP A 132 13.63 -11.02 -2.90
N LEU A 133 14.40 -10.86 -1.82
CA LEU A 133 14.05 -11.39 -0.49
C LEU A 133 12.79 -10.75 0.09
N VAL A 134 12.64 -9.43 -0.04
CA VAL A 134 11.45 -8.70 0.45
C VAL A 134 10.22 -9.12 -0.32
N ASN A 135 10.27 -9.14 -1.65
CA ASN A 135 9.14 -9.56 -2.49
C ASN A 135 8.75 -11.03 -2.25
N GLN A 136 9.75 -11.91 -2.10
CA GLN A 136 9.50 -13.32 -1.77
C GLN A 136 8.80 -13.44 -0.41
N ALA A 137 9.31 -12.77 0.63
CA ALA A 137 8.71 -12.80 1.97
C ALA A 137 7.27 -12.28 1.97
N GLN A 138 6.99 -11.20 1.24
CA GLN A 138 5.64 -10.64 1.10
C GLN A 138 4.70 -11.59 0.36
N ARG A 139 5.16 -12.26 -0.71
CA ARG A 139 4.39 -13.24 -1.46
C ARG A 139 4.04 -14.45 -0.60
N GLU A 140 5.01 -14.98 0.16
CA GLU A 140 4.81 -16.11 1.06
C GLU A 140 3.77 -15.78 2.14
N VAL A 141 3.92 -14.62 2.80
CA VAL A 141 2.98 -14.19 3.84
C VAL A 141 1.61 -13.86 3.26
N ALA A 142 1.53 -13.30 2.06
CA ALA A 142 0.24 -13.10 1.38
C ALA A 142 -0.49 -14.44 1.20
N ALA A 143 0.20 -15.48 0.71
CA ALA A 143 -0.37 -16.81 0.54
C ALA A 143 -0.81 -17.44 1.88
N GLU A 144 0.01 -17.32 2.94
CA GLU A 144 -0.32 -17.83 4.29
C GLU A 144 -1.64 -17.26 4.83
N TYR A 145 -1.94 -15.99 4.52
CA TYR A 145 -3.14 -15.29 5.04
C TYR A 145 -4.27 -15.17 4.01
N GLY A 146 -4.17 -15.85 2.86
CA GLY A 146 -5.18 -15.78 1.80
C GLY A 146 -5.34 -14.37 1.21
N CYS A 147 -4.26 -13.60 1.16
CA CYS A 147 -4.20 -12.30 0.50
C CYS A 147 -3.71 -12.44 -0.95
N GLY A 148 -4.19 -11.58 -1.83
CA GLY A 148 -3.56 -11.38 -3.13
C GLY A 148 -2.16 -10.79 -2.99
N PHE A 149 -1.29 -11.05 -3.97
CA PHE A 149 0.00 -10.40 -4.10
C PHE A 149 0.15 -9.86 -5.52
N TRP A 150 0.41 -8.55 -5.63
CA TRP A 150 0.73 -7.92 -6.90
C TRP A 150 2.20 -7.53 -6.94
N ASP A 151 2.92 -8.08 -7.91
CA ASP A 151 4.36 -7.89 -8.06
C ASP A 151 4.66 -6.57 -8.79
N ALA A 152 4.82 -5.50 -8.02
CA ALA A 152 5.14 -4.19 -8.58
C ALA A 152 6.54 -4.16 -9.22
N PHE A 153 7.49 -4.98 -8.75
CA PHE A 153 8.81 -5.11 -9.36
C PHE A 153 8.72 -5.68 -10.78
N ALA A 154 8.00 -6.80 -10.93
CA ALA A 154 7.75 -7.39 -12.23
C ALA A 154 6.95 -6.44 -13.15
N ALA A 155 5.92 -5.79 -12.60
CA ALA A 155 5.09 -4.83 -13.33
C ALA A 155 5.89 -3.61 -13.82
N MET A 156 6.96 -3.21 -13.15
CA MET A 156 7.88 -2.16 -13.63
C MET A 156 8.81 -2.63 -14.75
N GLY A 157 9.00 -3.95 -14.92
CA GLY A 157 9.93 -4.54 -15.87
C GLY A 157 11.16 -5.18 -15.21
N GLY A 158 11.11 -5.48 -13.90
CA GLY A 158 12.12 -6.23 -13.17
C GLY A 158 13.42 -5.46 -12.93
N ARG A 159 14.52 -6.20 -12.87
CA ARG A 159 15.85 -5.65 -12.58
C ARG A 159 16.25 -4.55 -13.56
N GLY A 160 16.77 -3.43 -13.01
CA GLY A 160 17.19 -2.25 -13.76
C GLY A 160 16.01 -1.43 -14.31
N SER A 161 14.77 -1.77 -13.98
CA SER A 161 13.61 -0.99 -14.43
C SER A 161 13.60 0.42 -13.86
N MET A 162 14.06 0.62 -12.64
CA MET A 162 14.13 1.96 -12.05
C MET A 162 15.02 2.91 -12.86
N LEU A 163 16.16 2.43 -13.38
CA LEU A 163 17.03 3.25 -14.22
C LEU A 163 16.29 3.67 -15.51
N ARG A 164 15.66 2.70 -16.18
CA ARG A 164 14.86 2.97 -17.40
C ARG A 164 13.68 3.91 -17.11
N TRP A 165 13.07 3.81 -15.92
CA TRP A 165 11.98 4.69 -15.54
C TRP A 165 12.47 6.11 -15.25
N VAL A 166 13.67 6.29 -14.70
CA VAL A 166 14.28 7.62 -14.55
C VAL A 166 14.55 8.25 -15.93
N GLU A 167 15.16 7.50 -16.84
CA GLU A 167 15.42 7.94 -18.22
C GLU A 167 14.13 8.33 -18.96
N ALA A 168 13.04 7.58 -18.72
CA ALA A 168 11.72 7.84 -19.30
C ALA A 168 10.92 8.95 -18.58
N GLY A 169 11.46 9.59 -17.56
CA GLY A 169 10.75 10.60 -16.77
C GLY A 169 9.64 10.05 -15.87
N LEU A 170 9.60 8.73 -15.66
CA LEU A 170 8.61 8.05 -14.81
C LEU A 170 9.06 7.93 -13.36
N ALA A 171 10.35 8.13 -13.07
CA ALA A 171 10.89 8.12 -11.71
C ALA A 171 11.82 9.30 -11.49
N GLY A 172 11.99 9.68 -10.22
CA GLY A 172 12.89 10.74 -9.81
C GLY A 172 14.37 10.31 -9.83
N GLY A 173 15.28 11.27 -9.91
CA GLY A 173 16.73 11.04 -9.89
C GLY A 173 17.26 10.43 -8.58
N ASP A 174 16.42 10.30 -7.54
CA ASP A 174 16.74 9.56 -6.32
C ASP A 174 16.64 8.03 -6.48
N HIS A 175 16.10 7.56 -7.60
CA HIS A 175 15.93 6.15 -7.95
C HIS A 175 15.04 5.38 -6.93
N VAL A 176 14.10 6.05 -6.30
CA VAL A 176 13.17 5.51 -5.30
C VAL A 176 11.74 5.97 -5.56
N HIS A 177 11.54 7.28 -5.70
CA HIS A 177 10.22 7.85 -5.86
C HIS A 177 9.85 7.97 -7.34
N LEU A 178 8.59 7.64 -7.63
CA LEU A 178 8.06 7.81 -8.98
C LEU A 178 7.63 9.26 -9.19
N THR A 179 7.64 9.71 -10.44
CA THR A 179 6.96 10.94 -10.83
C THR A 179 5.45 10.71 -10.85
N ARG A 180 4.67 11.78 -11.03
CA ARG A 180 3.22 11.66 -11.22
C ARG A 180 2.88 10.67 -12.34
N ALA A 181 3.52 10.81 -13.51
CA ALA A 181 3.31 9.91 -14.63
C ALA A 181 3.68 8.46 -14.32
N GLY A 182 4.74 8.25 -13.52
CA GLY A 182 5.12 6.90 -13.08
C GLY A 182 4.12 6.29 -12.10
N TYR A 183 3.56 7.09 -11.18
CA TYR A 183 2.49 6.61 -10.29
C TYR A 183 1.21 6.29 -11.07
N GLU A 184 0.82 7.12 -12.04
CA GLU A 184 -0.33 6.89 -12.91
C GLU A 184 -0.15 5.58 -13.68
N LEU A 185 0.98 5.38 -14.37
CA LEU A 185 1.26 4.13 -15.09
C LEU A 185 1.27 2.90 -14.19
N LYS A 186 1.82 3.01 -12.98
CA LYS A 186 1.78 1.92 -11.98
C LYS A 186 0.35 1.62 -11.55
N GLY A 187 -0.45 2.65 -11.34
CA GLY A 187 -1.88 2.54 -11.00
C GLY A 187 -2.68 1.84 -12.10
N ASP A 188 -2.48 2.22 -13.36
CA ASP A 188 -3.13 1.61 -14.51
C ASP A 188 -2.79 0.11 -14.63
N ARG A 189 -1.52 -0.26 -14.42
CA ARG A 189 -1.09 -1.67 -14.41
C ARG A 189 -1.71 -2.47 -13.28
N LEU A 190 -1.82 -1.88 -12.08
CA LEU A 190 -2.51 -2.50 -10.95
C LEU A 190 -3.99 -2.67 -11.25
N MET A 191 -4.65 -1.63 -11.76
CA MET A 191 -6.07 -1.68 -12.11
C MET A 191 -6.34 -2.74 -13.18
N ALA A 192 -5.52 -2.81 -14.23
CA ALA A 192 -5.63 -3.84 -15.26
C ALA A 192 -5.53 -5.25 -14.68
N ALA A 193 -4.60 -5.47 -13.73
CA ALA A 193 -4.46 -6.76 -13.04
C ALA A 193 -5.67 -7.11 -12.17
N LEU A 194 -6.23 -6.13 -11.45
CA LEU A 194 -7.43 -6.32 -10.64
C LEU A 194 -8.65 -6.64 -11.50
N LEU A 195 -8.86 -5.93 -12.61
CA LEU A 195 -9.96 -6.18 -13.53
C LEU A 195 -9.83 -7.53 -14.23
N ALA A 196 -8.63 -7.93 -14.63
CA ALA A 196 -8.39 -9.25 -15.20
C ALA A 196 -8.71 -10.37 -14.21
N GLY A 197 -8.33 -10.19 -12.93
CA GLY A 197 -8.67 -11.13 -11.87
C GLY A 197 -10.17 -11.19 -11.56
N TYR A 198 -10.86 -10.06 -11.64
CA TYR A 198 -12.31 -9.98 -11.45
C TYR A 198 -13.06 -10.73 -12.58
N GLY A 199 -12.74 -10.46 -13.84
CA GLY A 199 -13.34 -11.14 -14.97
C GLY A 199 -13.10 -12.66 -14.98
N ALA A 200 -11.92 -13.11 -14.54
CA ALA A 200 -11.65 -14.54 -14.38
C ALA A 200 -12.47 -15.16 -13.22
N GLY A 201 -12.74 -14.39 -12.16
CA GLY A 201 -13.58 -14.82 -11.04
C GLY A 201 -15.05 -15.01 -11.41
N ASP A 202 -15.59 -14.16 -12.26
CA ASP A 202 -16.98 -14.30 -12.75
C ASP A 202 -17.17 -15.54 -13.62
N LEU A 203 -16.19 -15.90 -14.43
CA LEU A 203 -16.20 -17.14 -15.21
C LEU A 203 -16.17 -18.41 -14.34
N LEU A 204 -15.59 -18.35 -13.15
CA LEU A 204 -15.57 -19.45 -12.19
C LEU A 204 -16.87 -19.56 -11.36
N ARG A 205 -17.59 -18.46 -11.18
CA ARG A 205 -18.91 -18.46 -10.48
C ARG A 205 -20.07 -18.82 -11.38
N ALA A 206 -19.89 -18.71 -12.69
CA ALA A 206 -20.89 -19.05 -13.69
C ALA A 206 -20.87 -20.54 -14.11
N ARG A 207 -19.99 -21.34 -13.50
CA ARG A 207 -19.91 -22.80 -13.62
C ARG A 207 -20.35 -23.49 -12.34
#